data_c07658a2064dfc988ea5fd5bd695bf11
#
_entry.id   c07658a2064dfc988ea5fd5bd695bf11
#
_cell.length_a   1.000
_cell.length_b   1.000
_cell.length_c   1.000
_cell.angle_alpha   90.00
_cell.angle_beta   90.00
_cell.angle_gamma   90.00
#
_symmetry.space_group_name_H-M   'P 1'
#
loop_
_entity.id
_entity.type
_entity.pdbx_description
1 polymer ?
#
loop_
_entity_poly.entity_id
_entity_poly.type
_entity_poly.pdbx_seq_one_letter_code
_entity_poly.pdbx_strand_id
1 'polypeptide(L)'
;VEFVIQEHRAKRAGLHHDFRLEVGDMLESWVIPKGVPLTSSDKRLAIKTFDHPIDYKGFEGKIEEGYGKGIVAIFDSGEYIPIDIRDDFMLVQLRGGKVTGNYCLKLWEGDKWLIWKR
;
A
#
# COMPACT_ATOMS: atom_id res chain seq x y z
N VAL A 1 6.65 2.81 -13.58
CA VAL A 1 5.42 2.35 -12.93
C VAL A 1 5.19 3.13 -11.65
N GLU A 2 3.95 3.19 -11.23
CA GLU A 2 3.55 4.08 -10.15
C GLU A 2 3.11 3.32 -8.91
N PHE A 3 3.19 4.00 -7.76
CA PHE A 3 2.57 3.55 -6.52
C PHE A 3 1.64 4.63 -6.01
N VAL A 4 0.69 4.23 -5.20
CA VAL A 4 -0.18 5.14 -4.45
C VAL A 4 -0.40 4.58 -3.05
N ILE A 5 -0.43 5.48 -2.09
CA ILE A 5 -0.80 5.16 -0.72
C ILE A 5 -2.05 5.99 -0.42
N GLN A 6 -3.15 5.32 -0.20
CA GLN A 6 -4.40 5.97 0.16
C GLN A 6 -4.58 5.86 1.67
N GLU A 7 -4.91 6.97 2.29
CA GLU A 7 -5.29 7.01 3.69
C GLU A 7 -6.79 6.76 3.75
N HIS A 8 -7.18 5.66 4.37
CA HIS A 8 -8.55 5.22 4.41
C HIS A 8 -9.06 5.30 5.85
N ARG A 9 -10.04 6.15 6.04
CA ARG A 9 -10.71 6.33 7.33
C ARG A 9 -12.04 5.57 7.27
N ALA A 10 -11.96 4.27 7.51
CA ALA A 10 -13.09 3.37 7.41
C ALA A 10 -13.85 3.31 8.73
N LYS A 11 -15.18 3.19 8.64
CA LYS A 11 -16.03 3.13 9.84
C LYS A 11 -15.71 1.94 10.73
N ARG A 12 -15.46 0.78 10.14
CA ARG A 12 -15.17 -0.45 10.89
C ARG A 12 -13.69 -0.64 11.18
N ALA A 13 -12.88 -0.54 10.14
CA ALA A 13 -11.45 -0.80 10.24
C ALA A 13 -10.65 0.36 10.82
N GLY A 14 -11.27 1.54 10.97
CA GLY A 14 -10.58 2.72 11.45
C GLY A 14 -9.65 3.32 10.41
N LEU A 15 -8.67 4.11 10.86
CA LEU A 15 -7.70 4.75 9.99
C LEU A 15 -6.58 3.77 9.66
N HIS A 16 -6.34 3.57 8.36
CA HIS A 16 -5.25 2.73 7.88
C HIS A 16 -4.75 3.25 6.54
N HIS A 17 -3.66 2.68 6.06
CA HIS A 17 -3.18 2.94 4.71
C HIS A 17 -3.49 1.75 3.81
N ASP A 18 -3.90 2.05 2.58
CA ASP A 18 -3.96 1.09 1.48
C ASP A 18 -2.78 1.39 0.58
N PHE A 19 -1.84 0.45 0.51
CA PHE A 19 -0.62 0.56 -0.27
C PHE A 19 -0.79 -0.22 -1.57
N ARG A 20 -0.59 0.46 -2.69
CA ARG A 20 -0.84 -0.14 -4.01
C ARG A 20 0.34 0.09 -4.93
N LEU A 21 0.74 -0.99 -5.61
CA LEU A 21 1.80 -0.97 -6.62
C LEU A 21 1.20 -1.33 -7.98
N GLU A 22 1.49 -0.51 -8.97
CA GLU A 22 1.09 -0.78 -10.35
C GLU A 22 1.91 -1.95 -10.90
N VAL A 23 1.22 -3.03 -11.26
CA VAL A 23 1.84 -4.22 -11.85
C VAL A 23 1.00 -4.61 -13.06
N GLY A 24 1.56 -4.48 -14.26
CA GLY A 24 0.79 -4.65 -15.48
C GLY A 24 -0.35 -3.63 -15.57
N ASP A 25 -1.56 -4.10 -15.71
CA ASP A 25 -2.76 -3.27 -15.81
C ASP A 25 -3.58 -3.24 -14.52
N MET A 26 -3.01 -3.72 -13.41
CA MET A 26 -3.69 -3.78 -12.12
C MET A 26 -2.85 -3.15 -11.03
N LEU A 27 -3.48 -2.88 -9.89
CA LEU A 27 -2.82 -2.43 -8.66
C LEU A 27 -2.80 -3.57 -7.67
N GLU A 28 -1.61 -4.14 -7.41
CA GLU A 28 -1.44 -5.04 -6.28
C GLU A 28 -1.54 -4.25 -4.99
N SER A 29 -2.28 -4.77 -4.02
CA SER A 29 -2.74 -3.95 -2.89
C SER A 29 -2.53 -4.65 -1.55
N TRP A 30 -2.15 -3.84 -0.55
CA TRP A 30 -1.99 -4.28 0.84
C TRP A 30 -2.65 -3.26 1.76
N VAL A 31 -3.36 -3.76 2.76
CA VAL A 31 -3.86 -2.93 3.87
C VAL A 31 -2.80 -2.91 4.95
N ILE A 32 -2.37 -1.72 5.34
CA ILE A 32 -1.39 -1.54 6.41
C ILE A 32 -2.09 -0.86 7.58
N PRO A 33 -2.51 -1.63 8.60
CA PRO A 33 -3.33 -1.09 9.69
C PRO A 33 -2.69 0.09 10.43
N LYS A 34 -1.38 0.08 10.58
CA LYS A 34 -0.65 1.14 11.28
C LYS A 34 -0.01 2.16 10.35
N GLY A 35 -0.29 2.05 9.06
CA GLY A 35 0.28 2.93 8.04
C GLY A 35 1.65 2.52 7.56
N VAL A 36 2.08 3.10 6.44
CA VAL A 36 3.39 2.83 5.85
C VAL A 36 4.48 3.37 6.79
N PRO A 37 5.50 2.56 7.13
CA PRO A 37 6.59 3.05 7.97
C PRO A 37 7.39 4.12 7.24
N LEU A 38 7.70 5.20 7.93
CA LEU A 38 8.46 6.33 7.37
C LEU A 38 9.93 6.28 7.78
N THR A 39 10.27 5.44 8.75
CA THR A 39 11.65 5.27 9.22
C THR A 39 12.02 3.80 9.16
N SER A 40 13.32 3.52 9.21
CA SER A 40 13.83 2.14 9.14
C SER A 40 13.72 1.38 10.48
N SER A 41 13.17 2.00 11.51
CA SER A 41 13.05 1.36 12.82
C SER A 41 11.82 0.47 12.97
N ASP A 42 10.86 0.56 12.04
CA ASP A 42 9.57 -0.13 12.16
C ASP A 42 9.38 -1.20 11.10
N LYS A 43 8.92 -2.37 11.54
CA LYS A 43 8.32 -3.37 10.65
C LYS A 43 6.83 -3.42 10.96
N ARG A 44 6.01 -3.36 9.94
CA ARG A 44 4.56 -3.29 10.12
C ARG A 44 3.84 -4.35 9.33
N LEU A 45 2.72 -4.80 9.86
CA LEU A 45 1.85 -5.75 9.18
C LEU A 45 1.26 -5.11 7.93
N ALA A 46 1.29 -5.86 6.82
CA ALA A 46 0.66 -5.48 5.57
C ALA A 46 -0.16 -6.68 5.09
N ILE A 47 -1.45 -6.52 4.99
CA ILE A 47 -2.36 -7.60 4.64
C ILE A 47 -2.66 -7.52 3.15
N LYS A 48 -2.24 -8.55 2.40
CA LYS A 48 -2.49 -8.61 0.96
C LYS A 48 -3.99 -8.72 0.71
N THR A 49 -4.49 -7.88 -0.16
CA THR A 49 -5.89 -7.90 -0.57
C THR A 49 -5.97 -8.07 -2.09
N PHE A 50 -7.18 -8.10 -2.64
CA PHE A 50 -7.38 -8.30 -4.06
C PHE A 50 -6.84 -7.11 -4.87
N ASP A 51 -6.48 -7.39 -6.13
CA ASP A 51 -6.01 -6.36 -7.03
C ASP A 51 -7.13 -5.39 -7.38
N HIS A 52 -6.76 -4.12 -7.56
CA HIS A 52 -7.69 -3.08 -7.98
C HIS A 52 -7.39 -2.66 -9.43
N PRO A 53 -8.39 -2.14 -10.16
CA PRO A 53 -8.14 -1.55 -11.47
C PRO A 53 -7.17 -0.38 -11.39
N ILE A 54 -6.40 -0.17 -12.45
CA ILE A 54 -5.35 0.83 -12.49
C ILE A 54 -5.86 2.26 -12.22
N ASP A 55 -7.08 2.57 -12.65
CA ASP A 55 -7.65 3.89 -12.47
C ASP A 55 -7.97 4.21 -11.00
N TYR A 56 -8.00 3.21 -10.14
CA TYR A 56 -8.24 3.42 -8.71
C TYR A 56 -7.09 4.18 -8.02
N LYS A 57 -5.92 4.28 -8.66
CA LYS A 57 -4.78 5.00 -8.07
C LYS A 57 -5.03 6.49 -7.87
N GLY A 58 -5.97 7.07 -8.62
CA GLY A 58 -6.36 8.47 -8.46
C GLY A 58 -7.57 8.67 -7.57
N PHE A 59 -8.13 7.62 -7.00
CA PHE A 59 -9.37 7.72 -6.26
C PHE A 59 -9.21 8.45 -4.93
N GLU A 60 -10.05 9.46 -4.76
CA GLU A 60 -10.31 10.10 -3.48
C GLU A 60 -11.81 10.29 -3.34
N GLY A 61 -12.32 10.20 -2.14
CA GLY A 61 -13.72 10.45 -1.91
C GLY A 61 -14.31 9.59 -0.81
N LYS A 62 -15.63 9.54 -0.82
CA LYS A 62 -16.40 8.83 0.19
C LYS A 62 -16.91 7.50 -0.39
N ILE A 63 -16.68 6.42 0.34
CA ILE A 63 -17.29 5.14 0.07
C ILE A 63 -18.52 5.04 0.97
N GLU A 64 -19.70 5.00 0.37
CA GLU A 64 -20.95 5.14 1.12
C GLU A 64 -21.49 3.83 1.66
N GLU A 65 -21.17 2.70 1.03
CA GLU A 65 -21.70 1.40 1.39
C GLU A 65 -20.62 0.32 1.43
N GLY A 66 -20.89 -0.75 2.16
CA GLY A 66 -20.04 -1.92 2.23
C GLY A 66 -19.03 -1.87 3.37
N TYR A 67 -18.15 -2.85 3.39
CA TYR A 67 -17.15 -3.01 4.45
C TYR A 67 -16.17 -1.83 4.49
N GLY A 68 -15.80 -1.31 3.34
CA GLY A 68 -14.86 -0.19 3.23
C GLY A 68 -15.49 1.19 3.40
N LYS A 69 -16.73 1.27 3.88
CA LYS A 69 -17.43 2.55 4.06
C LYS A 69 -16.57 3.54 4.84
N GLY A 70 -16.40 4.73 4.30
CA GLY A 70 -15.58 5.76 4.93
C GLY A 70 -15.04 6.75 3.91
N ILE A 71 -13.96 7.43 4.28
CA ILE A 71 -13.33 8.47 3.48
C ILE A 71 -11.94 8.03 3.05
N VAL A 72 -11.62 8.23 1.77
CA VAL A 72 -10.34 7.90 1.18
C VAL A 72 -9.68 9.17 0.66
N ALA A 73 -8.43 9.38 1.06
CA ALA A 73 -7.61 10.48 0.55
C ALA A 73 -6.23 9.94 0.18
N ILE A 74 -5.61 10.53 -0.82
CA ILE A 74 -4.25 10.14 -1.21
C ILE A 74 -3.28 10.70 -0.18
N PHE A 75 -2.54 9.79 0.48
CA PHE A 75 -1.49 10.16 1.43
C PHE A 75 -0.21 10.50 0.68
N ASP A 76 0.16 9.69 -0.31
CA ASP A 76 1.33 9.90 -1.15
C ASP A 76 1.21 9.09 -2.42
N SER A 77 1.97 9.49 -3.43
CA SER A 77 2.06 8.75 -4.69
C SER A 77 3.36 9.11 -5.40
N GLY A 78 3.71 8.35 -6.40
CA GLY A 78 4.89 8.62 -7.21
C GLY A 78 5.29 7.42 -8.05
N GLU A 79 6.50 7.48 -8.58
CA GLU A 79 7.08 6.36 -9.31
C GLU A 79 7.72 5.38 -8.34
N TYR A 80 7.79 4.11 -8.74
CA TYR A 80 8.60 3.16 -8.02
C TYR A 80 9.44 2.33 -9.00
N ILE A 81 10.57 1.84 -8.50
CA ILE A 81 11.48 1.00 -9.25
C ILE A 81 11.50 -0.37 -8.59
N PRO A 82 11.04 -1.44 -9.28
CA PRO A 82 11.19 -2.78 -8.76
C PRO A 82 12.66 -3.19 -8.80
N ILE A 83 13.19 -3.66 -7.67
CA ILE A 83 14.60 -4.06 -7.56
C ILE A 83 14.71 -5.58 -7.49
N ASP A 84 13.90 -6.22 -6.64
CA ASP A 84 13.89 -7.67 -6.49
C ASP A 84 12.45 -8.10 -6.23
N ILE A 85 11.86 -8.78 -7.19
CA ILE A 85 10.45 -9.17 -7.13
C ILE A 85 10.37 -10.68 -7.18
N ARG A 86 9.84 -11.27 -6.12
CA ARG A 86 9.61 -12.71 -5.97
C ARG A 86 8.19 -12.94 -5.50
N ASP A 87 7.72 -14.17 -5.51
CA ASP A 87 6.35 -14.48 -5.07
C ASP A 87 6.12 -14.16 -3.59
N ASP A 88 7.16 -14.26 -2.76
CA ASP A 88 7.07 -14.08 -1.32
C ASP A 88 7.87 -12.88 -0.79
N PHE A 89 8.47 -12.10 -1.67
CA PHE A 89 9.33 -10.98 -1.29
C PHE A 89 9.37 -9.93 -2.39
N MET A 90 9.32 -8.66 -1.97
CA MET A 90 9.49 -7.55 -2.90
C MET A 90 10.42 -6.51 -2.28
N LEU A 91 11.39 -6.07 -3.06
CA LEU A 91 12.22 -4.91 -2.75
C LEU A 91 11.96 -3.88 -3.84
N VAL A 92 11.46 -2.73 -3.43
CA VAL A 92 11.12 -1.64 -4.36
C VAL A 92 11.71 -0.33 -3.85
N GLN A 93 12.10 0.54 -4.77
CA GLN A 93 12.47 1.91 -4.44
C GLN A 93 11.27 2.81 -4.69
N LEU A 94 10.78 3.46 -3.65
CA LEU A 94 9.66 4.39 -3.75
C LEU A 94 10.19 5.81 -3.91
N ARG A 95 9.55 6.56 -4.80
CA ARG A 95 9.91 7.95 -5.10
C ARG A 95 8.68 8.84 -4.96
N GLY A 96 8.17 8.94 -3.75
CA GLY A 96 7.03 9.79 -3.44
C GLY A 96 7.46 11.14 -2.88
N GLY A 97 6.48 11.93 -2.51
CA GLY A 97 6.72 13.20 -1.85
C GLY A 97 7.03 13.03 -0.36
N LYS A 98 6.37 12.09 0.29
CA LYS A 98 6.55 11.80 1.72
C LYS A 98 7.26 10.48 1.94
N VAL A 99 6.99 9.50 1.10
CA VAL A 99 7.49 8.13 1.23
C VAL A 99 8.55 7.92 0.16
N THR A 100 9.81 7.84 0.60
CA THR A 100 10.97 7.72 -0.30
C THR A 100 11.92 6.67 0.23
N GLY A 101 12.63 6.00 -0.68
CA GLY A 101 13.67 5.05 -0.34
C GLY A 101 13.29 3.62 -0.64
N ASN A 102 14.11 2.70 -0.17
CA ASN A 102 13.94 1.28 -0.43
C ASN A 102 13.03 0.66 0.63
N TYR A 103 12.03 -0.08 0.15
CA TYR A 103 11.06 -0.76 1.00
C TYR A 103 11.04 -2.24 0.68
N CYS A 104 10.96 -3.04 1.72
CA CYS A 104 10.80 -4.49 1.61
C CYS A 104 9.40 -4.89 2.03
N LEU A 105 8.83 -5.84 1.28
CA LEU A 105 7.60 -6.55 1.65
C LEU A 105 7.94 -8.04 1.67
N LYS A 106 7.70 -8.70 2.78
CA LYS A 106 8.00 -10.13 2.93
C LYS A 106 6.76 -10.88 3.37
N LEU A 107 6.39 -11.91 2.62
CA LEU A 107 5.30 -12.79 2.99
C LEU A 107 5.65 -13.53 4.28
N TRP A 108 4.74 -13.47 5.22
CA TRP A 108 4.89 -14.15 6.51
C TRP A 108 4.02 -15.39 6.57
N GLU A 109 2.72 -15.25 6.33
CA GLU A 109 1.77 -16.34 6.46
C GLU A 109 0.46 -15.98 5.77
N GLY A 110 -0.06 -16.85 4.91
CA GLY A 110 -1.34 -16.62 4.25
C GLY A 110 -1.34 -15.32 3.44
N ASP A 111 -2.16 -14.38 3.86
CA ASP A 111 -2.23 -13.04 3.26
C ASP A 111 -1.45 -11.99 4.05
N LYS A 112 -0.76 -12.40 5.11
CA LYS A 112 -0.02 -11.49 5.99
C LYS A 112 1.41 -11.33 5.53
N TRP A 113 1.78 -10.08 5.29
CA TRP A 113 3.12 -9.64 4.91
C TRP A 113 3.65 -8.68 5.96
N LEU A 114 4.95 -8.49 5.96
CA LEU A 114 5.59 -7.43 6.72
C LEU A 114 6.17 -6.42 5.74
N ILE A 115 6.04 -5.13 6.07
CA ILE A 115 6.63 -4.05 5.31
C ILE A 115 7.56 -3.24 6.20
N TRP A 116 8.72 -2.90 5.67
CA TRP A 116 9.66 -2.03 6.38
C TRP A 116 10.49 -1.22 5.40
N LYS A 117 10.98 -0.08 5.87
CA LYS A 117 11.90 0.76 5.13
C LYS A 117 13.33 0.30 5.43
N ARG A 118 14.10 0.09 4.40
CA ARG A 118 15.50 -0.34 4.50
C ARG A 118 16.43 0.79 4.84
#